data_5f0278dc40a8fc98ea6a4a9934094205
#
_entry.id   5f0278dc40a8fc98ea6a4a9934094205
#
_cell.length_a   1.000
_cell.length_b   1.000
_cell.length_c   1.000
_cell.angle_alpha   90.00
_cell.angle_beta   90.00
_cell.angle_gamma   90.00
#
_symmetry.space_group_name_H-M   'P 1'
#
loop_
_entity.id
_entity.type
_entity.pdbx_description
1 polymer ?
#
loop_
_entity_poly.entity_id
_entity_poly.type
_entity_poly.pdbx_seq_one_letter_code
_entity_poly.pdbx_strand_id
1 'polypeptide(L)'
;PPPPNNPTSQSSAASDVYKRQEKLPRAFQVIKEGLHFIVPVGILIYVLVANYSPMMAGFVAVMSTLAASLIANTIRWAVNQPRLPANDLKRESLGRFSLRELKLIFKALEKGAHNAVMVSVACAAAGIIVGMVTLTGMGLKFSSLVLDLSYGIKALAILLIGAASLVLGMGLPVTASYIVLATLAGPALLDMGVPLLVAHMIVFWYSQDANVTPPVSLASFAGAGVAGANPMRTAFTSWKLAKGLYIIPIIMAYRPLLGMGDGYTLMHWQVGWTVLTTLLGLIAFASGLERYLIRKATWLETLLFLLAAVGFFWPTYWADLAGIVFFAVVILLQVYRKKRDPTGQGLVSQQKVSQK
;
A
#
# COMPACT_ATOMS: atom_id res chain seq x y z
N PRO A 1 -7.23 48.17 17.85
CA PRO A 1 -6.56 47.78 16.63
C PRO A 1 -6.32 46.26 16.67
N PRO A 2 -6.62 45.50 15.58
CA PRO A 2 -6.34 44.10 15.55
C PRO A 2 -4.81 43.88 15.57
N PRO A 3 -4.32 42.77 16.15
CA PRO A 3 -2.88 42.51 16.21
C PRO A 3 -2.34 42.29 14.78
N PRO A 4 -1.09 42.67 14.49
CA PRO A 4 -0.52 42.58 13.16
C PRO A 4 -0.44 41.15 12.69
N ASN A 5 -0.93 40.90 11.48
CA ASN A 5 -0.78 39.65 10.77
C ASN A 5 0.71 39.27 10.69
N ASN A 6 1.10 38.24 11.41
CA ASN A 6 2.45 37.73 11.38
C ASN A 6 2.65 36.83 10.14
N PRO A 7 3.46 37.23 9.16
CA PRO A 7 3.64 36.47 7.91
C PRO A 7 4.42 35.14 8.10
N THR A 8 4.81 34.81 9.32
CA THR A 8 5.53 33.56 9.65
C THR A 8 4.63 32.34 9.76
N SER A 9 3.30 32.48 9.66
CA SER A 9 2.36 31.34 9.70
C SER A 9 2.20 30.61 8.34
N GLN A 10 2.81 31.10 7.26
CA GLN A 10 2.80 30.44 5.95
C GLN A 10 4.02 29.55 5.69
N SER A 11 4.94 29.46 6.65
CA SER A 11 6.10 28.61 6.56
C SER A 11 5.71 27.17 6.89
N SER A 12 5.88 26.36 5.90
CA SER A 12 6.03 24.91 5.91
C SER A 12 4.77 24.05 5.88
N ALA A 13 4.14 24.06 4.73
CA ALA A 13 3.26 22.98 4.32
C ALA A 13 3.91 21.58 4.37
N ALA A 14 5.21 21.48 4.49
CA ALA A 14 5.92 20.24 4.76
C ALA A 14 5.99 19.91 6.25
N SER A 15 5.97 20.91 7.15
CA SER A 15 5.94 20.67 8.59
C SER A 15 4.55 20.34 9.11
N ASP A 16 3.49 20.71 8.37
CA ASP A 16 2.12 20.34 8.74
C ASP A 16 1.82 18.86 8.49
N VAL A 17 2.57 18.21 7.60
CA VAL A 17 2.50 16.75 7.38
C VAL A 17 3.21 16.01 8.53
N TYR A 18 4.24 16.62 9.13
CA TYR A 18 4.92 16.11 10.30
C TYR A 18 4.53 16.98 11.51
N LYS A 19 3.27 16.82 11.97
CA LYS A 19 2.89 17.32 13.28
C LYS A 19 3.96 16.86 14.27
N ARG A 20 4.53 17.76 15.07
CA ARG A 20 5.53 17.42 16.09
C ARG A 20 5.08 16.16 16.78
N GLN A 21 5.82 15.07 16.59
CA GLN A 21 5.55 13.82 17.26
C GLN A 21 5.75 14.06 18.74
N GLU A 22 4.64 14.29 19.45
CA GLU A 22 4.62 14.12 20.89
C GLU A 22 5.20 12.74 21.16
N LYS A 23 6.13 12.65 22.08
CA LYS A 23 6.98 11.51 22.42
C LYS A 23 6.37 10.17 22.01
N LEU A 24 6.86 9.60 20.91
CA LEU A 24 6.42 8.29 20.47
C LEU A 24 6.60 7.29 21.61
N PRO A 25 5.60 6.49 21.94
CA PRO A 25 5.77 5.41 22.89
C PRO A 25 6.88 4.48 22.38
N ARG A 26 7.66 3.93 23.28
CA ARG A 26 8.77 3.02 22.91
C ARG A 26 8.21 1.85 22.11
N ALA A 27 8.76 1.61 20.90
CA ALA A 27 8.27 0.58 19.99
C ALA A 27 8.06 -0.78 20.68
N PHE A 28 8.95 -1.15 21.59
CA PHE A 28 8.84 -2.38 22.38
C PHE A 28 7.61 -2.41 23.30
N GLN A 29 7.20 -1.28 23.86
CA GLN A 29 6.00 -1.19 24.67
C GLN A 29 4.74 -1.38 23.82
N VAL A 30 4.69 -0.74 22.65
CA VAL A 30 3.56 -0.87 21.70
C VAL A 30 3.44 -2.30 21.20
N ILE A 31 4.56 -2.95 20.85
CA ILE A 31 4.57 -4.36 20.43
C ILE A 31 4.06 -5.26 21.56
N LYS A 32 4.52 -5.06 22.79
CA LYS A 32 4.11 -5.86 23.95
C LYS A 32 2.61 -5.70 24.27
N GLU A 33 2.09 -4.48 24.14
CA GLU A 33 0.66 -4.20 24.36
C GLU A 33 -0.22 -4.70 23.22
N GLY A 34 0.30 -4.74 21.99
CA GLY A 34 -0.39 -5.15 20.77
C GLY A 34 -0.20 -6.63 20.38
N LEU A 35 0.61 -7.40 21.12
CA LEU A 35 0.97 -8.77 20.75
C LEU A 35 -0.25 -9.69 20.56
N HIS A 36 -1.31 -9.47 21.33
CA HIS A 36 -2.57 -10.23 21.23
C HIS A 36 -3.29 -10.02 19.90
N PHE A 37 -3.03 -8.93 19.16
CA PHE A 37 -3.59 -8.71 17.81
C PHE A 37 -2.83 -9.45 16.71
N ILE A 38 -1.63 -9.96 16.98
CA ILE A 38 -0.86 -10.77 16.01
C ILE A 38 -1.46 -12.18 15.89
N VAL A 39 -2.04 -12.69 16.98
CA VAL A 39 -2.63 -14.05 17.01
C VAL A 39 -3.74 -14.23 15.97
N PRO A 40 -4.76 -13.36 15.87
CA PRO A 40 -5.80 -13.45 14.85
C PRO A 40 -5.25 -13.41 13.42
N VAL A 41 -4.22 -12.59 13.18
CA VAL A 41 -3.58 -12.51 11.86
C VAL A 41 -2.85 -13.83 11.54
N GLY A 42 -2.14 -14.39 12.51
CA GLY A 42 -1.49 -15.69 12.35
C GLY A 42 -2.50 -16.82 12.07
N ILE A 43 -3.63 -16.82 12.78
CA ILE A 43 -4.73 -17.77 12.56
C ILE A 43 -5.34 -17.61 11.17
N LEU A 44 -5.57 -16.37 10.71
CA LEU A 44 -6.05 -16.06 9.36
C LEU A 44 -5.14 -16.68 8.30
N ILE A 45 -3.83 -16.40 8.41
CA ILE A 45 -2.83 -16.91 7.47
C ILE A 45 -2.79 -18.43 7.50
N TYR A 46 -2.81 -19.04 8.69
CA TYR A 46 -2.81 -20.49 8.84
C TYR A 46 -4.02 -21.14 8.15
N VAL A 47 -5.22 -20.60 8.37
CA VAL A 47 -6.47 -21.13 7.78
C VAL A 47 -6.44 -21.01 6.25
N LEU A 48 -5.90 -19.90 5.71
CA LEU A 48 -5.75 -19.73 4.27
C LEU A 48 -4.71 -20.70 3.67
N VAL A 49 -3.57 -20.88 4.33
CA VAL A 49 -2.53 -21.83 3.89
C VAL A 49 -3.02 -23.28 3.98
N ALA A 50 -3.90 -23.58 4.95
CA ALA A 50 -4.55 -24.89 5.08
C ALA A 50 -5.65 -25.12 4.02
N ASN A 51 -5.77 -24.27 3.00
CA ASN A 51 -6.71 -24.35 1.89
C ASN A 51 -8.21 -24.29 2.29
N TYR A 52 -8.54 -23.69 3.42
CA TYR A 52 -9.93 -23.37 3.73
C TYR A 52 -10.41 -22.16 2.92
N SER A 53 -11.73 -22.06 2.76
CA SER A 53 -12.29 -20.93 2.00
C SER A 53 -11.97 -19.58 2.65
N PRO A 54 -11.81 -18.49 1.85
CA PRO A 54 -11.59 -17.14 2.39
C PRO A 54 -12.69 -16.68 3.36
N MET A 55 -13.93 -17.12 3.14
CA MET A 55 -15.04 -16.82 4.04
C MET A 55 -14.85 -17.47 5.42
N MET A 56 -14.42 -18.74 5.44
CA MET A 56 -14.13 -19.45 6.68
C MET A 56 -12.93 -18.81 7.40
N ALA A 57 -11.88 -18.45 6.64
CA ALA A 57 -10.71 -17.76 7.19
C ALA A 57 -11.11 -16.41 7.82
N GLY A 58 -11.93 -15.62 7.14
CA GLY A 58 -12.46 -14.36 7.67
C GLY A 58 -13.30 -14.57 8.94
N PHE A 59 -14.20 -15.54 8.95
CA PHE A 59 -15.01 -15.87 10.13
C PHE A 59 -14.15 -16.26 11.34
N VAL A 60 -13.22 -17.18 11.15
CA VAL A 60 -12.30 -17.64 12.20
C VAL A 60 -11.41 -16.49 12.71
N ALA A 61 -10.95 -15.61 11.83
CA ALA A 61 -10.17 -14.43 12.21
C ALA A 61 -11.00 -13.46 13.08
N VAL A 62 -12.25 -13.18 12.72
CA VAL A 62 -13.15 -12.35 13.53
C VAL A 62 -13.37 -12.96 14.90
N MET A 63 -13.71 -14.25 14.97
CA MET A 63 -13.92 -14.96 16.22
C MET A 63 -12.68 -15.00 17.09
N SER A 64 -11.50 -15.22 16.48
CA SER A 64 -10.22 -15.21 17.21
C SER A 64 -9.86 -13.81 17.72
N THR A 65 -10.21 -12.76 17.00
CA THR A 65 -10.02 -11.36 17.46
C THR A 65 -10.88 -11.06 18.69
N LEU A 66 -12.14 -11.47 18.66
CA LEU A 66 -13.04 -11.32 19.83
C LEU A 66 -12.51 -12.11 21.03
N ALA A 67 -12.10 -13.37 20.83
CA ALA A 67 -11.55 -14.20 21.88
C ALA A 67 -10.25 -13.61 22.46
N ALA A 68 -9.32 -13.19 21.61
CA ALA A 68 -8.05 -12.57 22.04
C ALA A 68 -8.29 -11.28 22.83
N SER A 69 -9.23 -10.44 22.39
CA SER A 69 -9.61 -9.22 23.10
C SER A 69 -10.21 -9.52 24.47
N LEU A 70 -11.14 -10.47 24.57
CA LEU A 70 -11.74 -10.87 25.84
C LEU A 70 -10.71 -11.45 26.81
N ILE A 71 -9.82 -12.32 26.33
CA ILE A 71 -8.75 -12.90 27.14
C ILE A 71 -7.81 -11.79 27.65
N ALA A 72 -7.34 -10.90 26.76
CA ALA A 72 -6.47 -9.82 27.13
C ALA A 72 -7.10 -8.86 28.16
N ASN A 73 -8.38 -8.51 27.98
CA ASN A 73 -9.11 -7.64 28.90
C ASN A 73 -9.33 -8.32 30.25
N THR A 74 -9.67 -9.62 30.26
CA THR A 74 -9.85 -10.40 31.49
C THR A 74 -8.54 -10.50 32.27
N ILE A 75 -7.42 -10.78 31.60
CA ILE A 75 -6.10 -10.81 32.23
C ILE A 75 -5.76 -9.43 32.82
N ARG A 76 -5.96 -8.36 32.06
CA ARG A 76 -5.72 -6.99 32.54
C ARG A 76 -6.60 -6.64 33.74
N TRP A 77 -7.86 -7.01 33.72
CA TRP A 77 -8.76 -6.82 34.84
C TRP A 77 -8.28 -7.60 36.07
N ALA A 78 -7.96 -8.89 35.94
CA ALA A 78 -7.52 -9.74 37.03
C ALA A 78 -6.17 -9.26 37.65
N VAL A 79 -5.23 -8.81 36.82
CA VAL A 79 -3.92 -8.32 37.28
C VAL A 79 -4.02 -6.95 37.96
N ASN A 80 -4.93 -6.08 37.54
CA ASN A 80 -5.05 -4.73 38.07
C ASN A 80 -5.91 -4.66 39.35
N GLN A 81 -6.90 -5.55 39.53
CA GLN A 81 -7.77 -5.57 40.69
C GLN A 81 -7.05 -5.68 42.04
N PRO A 82 -6.04 -6.56 42.22
CA PRO A 82 -5.33 -6.69 43.49
C PRO A 82 -4.46 -5.47 43.85
N ARG A 83 -4.11 -4.63 42.84
CA ARG A 83 -3.26 -3.48 43.00
C ARG A 83 -4.01 -2.21 43.42
N LEU A 84 -5.34 -2.25 43.39
CA LEU A 84 -6.18 -1.13 43.77
C LEU A 84 -6.61 -1.26 45.26
N PRO A 85 -6.61 -0.18 46.03
CA PRO A 85 -7.17 -0.19 47.39
C PRO A 85 -8.61 -0.70 47.40
N ALA A 86 -9.03 -1.37 48.49
CA ALA A 86 -10.35 -1.95 48.59
C ALA A 86 -11.49 -0.92 48.40
N ASN A 87 -11.24 0.33 48.77
CA ASN A 87 -12.21 1.44 48.68
C ASN A 87 -12.02 2.33 47.43
N ASP A 88 -11.16 1.93 46.48
CA ASP A 88 -10.99 2.70 45.27
C ASP A 88 -12.20 2.54 44.32
N LEU A 89 -12.77 3.68 43.92
CA LEU A 89 -13.88 3.75 42.95
C LEU A 89 -13.53 3.09 41.59
N LYS A 90 -12.26 2.89 41.32
CA LYS A 90 -11.75 2.20 40.12
C LYS A 90 -11.82 0.66 40.26
N ARG A 91 -12.06 0.14 41.45
CA ARG A 91 -12.19 -1.31 41.66
C ARG A 91 -13.52 -1.78 41.07
N GLU A 92 -13.45 -2.45 39.94
CA GLU A 92 -14.63 -2.90 39.18
C GLU A 92 -15.05 -4.31 39.63
N SER A 93 -16.31 -4.48 39.95
CA SER A 93 -16.84 -5.82 40.27
C SER A 93 -16.93 -6.67 38.99
N LEU A 94 -16.84 -7.99 39.13
CA LEU A 94 -16.93 -8.95 38.01
C LEU A 94 -18.19 -8.71 37.16
N GLY A 95 -19.34 -8.43 37.77
CA GLY A 95 -20.58 -8.15 37.05
C GLY A 95 -20.52 -6.88 36.20
N ARG A 96 -19.91 -5.80 36.71
CA ARG A 96 -19.73 -4.57 35.94
C ARG A 96 -18.76 -4.77 34.80
N PHE A 97 -17.69 -5.52 35.03
CA PHE A 97 -16.72 -5.88 34.01
C PHE A 97 -17.41 -6.68 32.88
N SER A 98 -18.12 -7.74 33.19
CA SER A 98 -18.84 -8.56 32.22
C SER A 98 -19.86 -7.76 31.40
N LEU A 99 -20.64 -6.88 32.05
CA LEU A 99 -21.58 -6.00 31.35
C LEU A 99 -20.90 -5.01 30.43
N ARG A 100 -19.73 -4.48 30.83
CA ARG A 100 -18.93 -3.58 29.99
C ARG A 100 -18.43 -4.31 28.76
N GLU A 101 -17.81 -5.49 28.92
CA GLU A 101 -17.31 -6.29 27.82
C GLU A 101 -18.42 -6.68 26.84
N LEU A 102 -19.59 -7.10 27.36
CA LEU A 102 -20.75 -7.41 26.53
C LEU A 102 -21.23 -6.21 25.72
N LYS A 103 -21.29 -5.01 26.33
CA LYS A 103 -21.64 -3.78 25.62
C LYS A 103 -20.59 -3.42 24.53
N LEU A 104 -19.31 -3.65 24.81
CA LEU A 104 -18.24 -3.42 23.82
C LEU A 104 -18.37 -4.37 22.63
N ILE A 105 -18.69 -5.65 22.87
CA ILE A 105 -18.92 -6.62 21.80
C ILE A 105 -20.13 -6.20 20.95
N PHE A 106 -21.27 -5.85 21.58
CA PHE A 106 -22.44 -5.37 20.84
C PHE A 106 -22.13 -4.12 20.00
N LYS A 107 -21.41 -3.14 20.55
CA LYS A 107 -20.97 -1.96 19.79
C LYS A 107 -20.04 -2.31 18.63
N ALA A 108 -19.14 -3.27 18.84
CA ALA A 108 -18.24 -3.72 17.79
C ALA A 108 -18.99 -4.42 16.65
N LEU A 109 -19.98 -5.28 17.00
CA LEU A 109 -20.85 -5.95 16.04
C LEU A 109 -21.74 -4.96 15.28
N GLU A 110 -22.35 -4.00 16.00
CA GLU A 110 -23.14 -2.93 15.39
C GLU A 110 -22.33 -2.12 14.38
N LYS A 111 -21.13 -1.68 14.77
CA LYS A 111 -20.23 -0.94 13.89
C LYS A 111 -19.74 -1.80 12.70
N GLY A 112 -19.46 -3.07 12.95
CA GLY A 112 -19.10 -4.05 11.92
C GLY A 112 -20.23 -4.25 10.90
N ALA A 113 -21.47 -4.44 11.39
CA ALA A 113 -22.65 -4.55 10.54
C ALA A 113 -22.88 -3.29 9.70
N HIS A 114 -22.75 -2.11 10.31
CA HIS A 114 -22.89 -0.83 9.60
C HIS A 114 -21.85 -0.68 8.49
N ASN A 115 -20.59 -1.03 8.76
CA ASN A 115 -19.55 -1.02 7.73
C ASN A 115 -19.81 -2.06 6.63
N ALA A 116 -20.35 -3.24 6.98
CA ALA A 116 -20.69 -4.29 6.03
C ALA A 116 -21.79 -3.86 5.06
N VAL A 117 -22.78 -3.06 5.50
CA VAL A 117 -23.85 -2.52 4.63
C VAL A 117 -23.24 -1.74 3.47
N MET A 118 -22.31 -0.83 3.74
CA MET A 118 -21.67 -0.01 2.71
C MET A 118 -20.98 -0.88 1.65
N VAL A 119 -20.23 -1.88 2.08
CA VAL A 119 -19.53 -2.81 1.16
C VAL A 119 -20.54 -3.65 0.38
N SER A 120 -21.60 -4.14 1.03
CA SER A 120 -22.64 -4.97 0.40
C SER A 120 -23.38 -4.20 -0.70
N VAL A 121 -23.77 -2.95 -0.42
CA VAL A 121 -24.45 -2.08 -1.40
C VAL A 121 -23.53 -1.80 -2.59
N ALA A 122 -22.27 -1.49 -2.34
CA ALA A 122 -21.32 -1.25 -3.41
C ALA A 122 -21.05 -2.51 -4.26
N CYS A 123 -20.96 -3.70 -3.64
CA CYS A 123 -20.85 -4.97 -4.38
C CYS A 123 -22.12 -5.29 -5.18
N ALA A 124 -23.31 -4.99 -4.65
CA ALA A 124 -24.56 -5.15 -5.39
C ALA A 124 -24.60 -4.23 -6.63
N ALA A 125 -24.21 -2.96 -6.49
CA ALA A 125 -24.10 -2.02 -7.59
C ALA A 125 -23.08 -2.49 -8.64
N ALA A 126 -21.89 -2.98 -8.20
CA ALA A 126 -20.90 -3.58 -9.08
C ALA A 126 -21.44 -4.81 -9.82
N GLY A 127 -22.25 -5.66 -9.14
CA GLY A 127 -22.90 -6.80 -9.77
C GLY A 127 -23.87 -6.39 -10.89
N ILE A 128 -24.62 -5.31 -10.71
CA ILE A 128 -25.49 -4.72 -11.76
C ILE A 128 -24.62 -4.27 -12.97
N ILE A 129 -23.54 -3.56 -12.72
CA ILE A 129 -22.60 -3.12 -13.79
C ILE A 129 -22.06 -4.32 -14.56
N VAL A 130 -21.58 -5.35 -13.83
CA VAL A 130 -21.06 -6.59 -14.45
C VAL A 130 -22.14 -7.28 -15.29
N GLY A 131 -23.36 -7.37 -14.78
CA GLY A 131 -24.49 -7.93 -15.54
C GLY A 131 -24.75 -7.17 -16.84
N MET A 132 -24.76 -5.83 -16.80
CA MET A 132 -24.93 -5.01 -17.99
C MET A 132 -23.77 -5.14 -18.97
N VAL A 133 -22.52 -5.14 -18.48
CA VAL A 133 -21.31 -5.36 -19.30
C VAL A 133 -21.36 -6.72 -20.03
N THR A 134 -21.79 -7.75 -19.32
CA THR A 134 -21.90 -9.12 -19.89
C THR A 134 -23.01 -9.20 -20.92
N LEU A 135 -24.20 -8.67 -20.63
CA LEU A 135 -25.35 -8.70 -21.53
C LEU A 135 -25.12 -7.86 -22.81
N THR A 136 -24.41 -6.77 -22.71
CA THR A 136 -24.14 -5.87 -23.85
C THR A 136 -22.88 -6.25 -24.65
N GLY A 137 -22.09 -7.21 -24.16
CA GLY A 137 -20.80 -7.57 -24.75
C GLY A 137 -19.73 -6.45 -24.65
N MET A 138 -19.97 -5.43 -23.79
CA MET A 138 -19.02 -4.31 -23.62
C MET A 138 -17.64 -4.77 -23.15
N GLY A 139 -17.55 -5.86 -22.40
CA GLY A 139 -16.27 -6.44 -22.00
C GLY A 139 -15.38 -6.80 -23.18
N LEU A 140 -15.96 -7.45 -24.21
CA LEU A 140 -15.24 -7.80 -25.44
C LEU A 140 -14.84 -6.55 -26.25
N LYS A 141 -15.73 -5.55 -26.34
CA LYS A 141 -15.40 -4.26 -26.99
C LYS A 141 -14.30 -3.50 -26.28
N PHE A 142 -14.30 -3.51 -24.93
CA PHE A 142 -13.24 -2.90 -24.16
C PHE A 142 -11.90 -3.63 -24.38
N SER A 143 -11.93 -4.97 -24.38
CA SER A 143 -10.74 -5.78 -24.67
C SER A 143 -10.18 -5.50 -26.05
N SER A 144 -11.01 -5.50 -27.12
CA SER A 144 -10.54 -5.19 -28.48
C SER A 144 -9.96 -3.78 -28.56
N LEU A 145 -10.59 -2.79 -27.93
CA LEU A 145 -10.07 -1.42 -27.88
C LEU A 145 -8.70 -1.34 -27.20
N VAL A 146 -8.50 -2.05 -26.10
CA VAL A 146 -7.20 -2.11 -25.43
C VAL A 146 -6.15 -2.78 -26.31
N LEU A 147 -6.50 -3.88 -26.97
CA LEU A 147 -5.61 -4.59 -27.88
C LEU A 147 -5.21 -3.71 -29.08
N ASP A 148 -6.18 -3.03 -29.70
CA ASP A 148 -5.96 -2.14 -30.84
C ASP A 148 -5.07 -0.95 -30.44
N LEU A 149 -5.40 -0.25 -29.35
CA LEU A 149 -4.63 0.89 -28.86
C LEU A 149 -3.24 0.51 -28.35
N SER A 150 -3.06 -0.71 -27.89
CA SER A 150 -1.76 -1.20 -27.42
C SER A 150 -0.85 -1.71 -28.56
N TYR A 151 -1.35 -1.79 -29.78
CA TYR A 151 -0.62 -2.37 -30.93
C TYR A 151 -0.03 -3.76 -30.61
N GLY A 152 -0.68 -4.53 -29.75
CA GLY A 152 -0.19 -5.82 -29.29
C GLY A 152 0.97 -5.77 -28.30
N ILE A 153 1.37 -4.57 -27.84
CA ILE A 153 2.43 -4.41 -26.84
C ILE A 153 1.85 -4.60 -25.44
N LYS A 154 2.19 -5.73 -24.81
CA LYS A 154 1.68 -6.12 -23.48
C LYS A 154 1.87 -5.03 -22.41
N ALA A 155 3.04 -4.39 -22.34
CA ALA A 155 3.30 -3.32 -21.37
C ALA A 155 2.36 -2.12 -21.59
N LEU A 156 2.10 -1.75 -22.85
CA LEU A 156 1.21 -0.64 -23.17
C LEU A 156 -0.24 -0.98 -22.83
N ALA A 157 -0.68 -2.21 -23.10
CA ALA A 157 -2.01 -2.68 -22.69
C ALA A 157 -2.20 -2.61 -21.18
N ILE A 158 -1.21 -3.06 -20.40
CA ILE A 158 -1.24 -3.02 -18.94
C ILE A 158 -1.32 -1.55 -18.45
N LEU A 159 -0.58 -0.63 -19.05
CA LEU A 159 -0.67 0.80 -18.72
C LEU A 159 -2.04 1.40 -19.07
N LEU A 160 -2.63 1.04 -20.21
CA LEU A 160 -3.98 1.46 -20.60
C LEU A 160 -5.03 0.94 -19.62
N ILE A 161 -4.91 -0.32 -19.20
CA ILE A 161 -5.76 -0.92 -18.17
C ILE A 161 -5.56 -0.17 -16.84
N GLY A 162 -4.32 0.15 -16.47
CA GLY A 162 -4.03 0.97 -15.29
C GLY A 162 -4.70 2.34 -15.33
N ALA A 163 -4.62 3.05 -16.48
CA ALA A 163 -5.30 4.33 -16.66
C ALA A 163 -6.82 4.20 -16.57
N ALA A 164 -7.40 3.17 -17.20
CA ALA A 164 -8.83 2.88 -17.11
C ALA A 164 -9.25 2.54 -15.67
N SER A 165 -8.41 1.82 -14.92
CA SER A 165 -8.69 1.45 -13.53
C SER A 165 -8.76 2.67 -12.61
N LEU A 166 -7.94 3.69 -12.85
CA LEU A 166 -8.01 4.95 -12.10
C LEU A 166 -9.37 5.63 -12.28
N VAL A 167 -9.91 5.61 -13.49
CA VAL A 167 -11.23 6.20 -13.78
C VAL A 167 -12.35 5.34 -13.20
N LEU A 168 -12.32 4.03 -13.44
CA LEU A 168 -13.36 3.11 -12.98
C LEU A 168 -13.32 2.88 -11.46
N GLY A 169 -12.16 2.99 -10.85
CA GLY A 169 -11.97 2.85 -9.40
C GLY A 169 -12.35 4.09 -8.59
N MET A 170 -12.66 5.22 -9.25
CA MET A 170 -13.03 6.44 -8.54
C MET A 170 -14.35 6.27 -7.78
N GLY A 171 -14.26 6.34 -6.45
CA GLY A 171 -15.43 6.29 -5.58
C GLY A 171 -15.99 4.89 -5.32
N LEU A 172 -15.38 3.83 -5.86
CA LEU A 172 -15.76 2.45 -5.58
C LEU A 172 -14.88 1.86 -4.45
N PRO A 173 -15.47 1.05 -3.55
CA PRO A 173 -14.66 0.19 -2.68
C PRO A 173 -13.82 -0.78 -3.50
N VAL A 174 -12.68 -1.17 -2.94
CA VAL A 174 -11.69 -2.05 -3.58
C VAL A 174 -12.30 -3.28 -4.24
N THR A 175 -13.17 -4.00 -3.52
CA THR A 175 -13.80 -5.23 -4.01
C THR A 175 -14.67 -4.97 -5.24
N ALA A 176 -15.49 -3.90 -5.20
CA ALA A 176 -16.34 -3.54 -6.32
C ALA A 176 -15.53 -3.09 -7.54
N SER A 177 -14.51 -2.27 -7.34
CA SER A 177 -13.59 -1.83 -8.38
C SER A 177 -12.90 -3.02 -9.05
N TYR A 178 -12.39 -3.98 -8.24
CA TYR A 178 -11.77 -5.19 -8.76
C TYR A 178 -12.72 -6.01 -9.62
N ILE A 179 -13.96 -6.26 -9.16
CA ILE A 179 -14.93 -7.07 -9.89
C ILE A 179 -15.24 -6.46 -11.25
N VAL A 180 -15.51 -5.15 -11.29
CA VAL A 180 -15.80 -4.45 -12.55
C VAL A 180 -14.60 -4.48 -13.49
N LEU A 181 -13.42 -4.17 -12.98
CA LEU A 181 -12.21 -4.13 -13.79
C LEU A 181 -11.79 -5.52 -14.28
N ALA A 182 -11.96 -6.58 -13.47
CA ALA A 182 -11.69 -7.94 -13.88
C ALA A 182 -12.58 -8.41 -15.04
N THR A 183 -13.85 -8.00 -15.03
CA THR A 183 -14.81 -8.32 -16.10
C THR A 183 -14.47 -7.59 -17.39
N LEU A 184 -13.99 -6.37 -17.32
CA LEU A 184 -13.67 -5.54 -18.49
C LEU A 184 -12.28 -5.84 -19.06
N ALA A 185 -11.25 -5.89 -18.19
CA ALA A 185 -9.84 -5.93 -18.60
C ALA A 185 -9.24 -7.35 -18.55
N GLY A 186 -9.85 -8.26 -17.80
CA GLY A 186 -9.37 -9.64 -17.69
C GLY A 186 -9.22 -10.32 -19.04
N PRO A 187 -10.24 -10.32 -19.92
CA PRO A 187 -10.14 -10.94 -21.25
C PRO A 187 -8.97 -10.39 -22.07
N ALA A 188 -8.76 -9.06 -22.11
CA ALA A 188 -7.65 -8.47 -22.85
C ALA A 188 -6.27 -9.00 -22.41
N LEU A 189 -6.06 -9.17 -21.10
CA LEU A 189 -4.80 -9.71 -20.57
C LEU A 189 -4.63 -11.19 -20.93
N LEU A 190 -5.70 -11.97 -20.88
CA LEU A 190 -5.69 -13.39 -21.26
C LEU A 190 -5.37 -13.56 -22.75
N ASP A 191 -6.00 -12.76 -23.62
CA ASP A 191 -5.76 -12.77 -25.08
C ASP A 191 -4.31 -12.42 -25.43
N MET A 192 -3.65 -11.63 -24.57
CA MET A 192 -2.22 -11.30 -24.67
C MET A 192 -1.29 -12.39 -24.08
N GLY A 193 -1.84 -13.53 -23.68
CA GLY A 193 -1.06 -14.63 -23.10
C GLY A 193 -0.57 -14.38 -21.68
N VAL A 194 -1.24 -13.52 -20.89
CA VAL A 194 -0.97 -13.38 -19.46
C VAL A 194 -1.70 -14.51 -18.71
N PRO A 195 -1.02 -15.29 -17.86
CA PRO A 195 -1.68 -16.35 -17.09
C PRO A 195 -2.85 -15.80 -16.26
N LEU A 196 -3.93 -16.58 -16.11
CA LEU A 196 -5.18 -16.15 -15.47
C LEU A 196 -4.95 -15.49 -14.10
N LEU A 197 -4.19 -16.14 -13.24
CA LEU A 197 -3.94 -15.64 -11.90
C LEU A 197 -3.11 -14.35 -11.91
N VAL A 198 -2.15 -14.24 -12.81
CA VAL A 198 -1.35 -13.01 -13.00
C VAL A 198 -2.22 -11.89 -13.52
N ALA A 199 -3.12 -12.15 -14.48
CA ALA A 199 -4.07 -11.19 -15.00
C ALA A 199 -4.98 -10.65 -13.86
N HIS A 200 -5.53 -11.53 -13.03
CA HIS A 200 -6.32 -11.14 -11.87
C HIS A 200 -5.51 -10.34 -10.84
N MET A 201 -4.24 -10.69 -10.61
CA MET A 201 -3.38 -9.92 -9.70
C MET A 201 -3.04 -8.53 -10.25
N ILE A 202 -2.80 -8.39 -11.55
CA ILE A 202 -2.61 -7.08 -12.20
C ILE A 202 -3.85 -6.21 -12.02
N VAL A 203 -5.02 -6.76 -12.32
CA VAL A 203 -6.30 -6.06 -12.17
C VAL A 203 -6.56 -5.68 -10.71
N PHE A 204 -6.35 -6.61 -9.79
CA PHE A 204 -6.48 -6.35 -8.35
C PHE A 204 -5.53 -5.23 -7.91
N TRP A 205 -4.29 -5.25 -8.35
CA TRP A 205 -3.29 -4.25 -8.00
C TRP A 205 -3.72 -2.86 -8.43
N TYR A 206 -4.10 -2.69 -9.69
CA TYR A 206 -4.57 -1.41 -10.21
C TYR A 206 -5.90 -0.95 -9.59
N SER A 207 -6.76 -1.86 -9.16
CA SER A 207 -8.01 -1.49 -8.47
C SER A 207 -7.75 -0.78 -7.13
N GLN A 208 -6.55 -0.92 -6.55
CA GLN A 208 -6.14 -0.23 -5.33
C GLN A 208 -5.61 1.18 -5.58
N ASP A 209 -5.11 1.45 -6.78
CA ASP A 209 -4.39 2.70 -7.09
C ASP A 209 -5.26 3.94 -6.90
N ALA A 210 -6.55 3.87 -7.18
CA ALA A 210 -7.50 4.96 -6.97
C ALA A 210 -7.59 5.41 -5.50
N ASN A 211 -7.29 4.52 -4.53
CA ASN A 211 -7.32 4.84 -3.10
C ASN A 211 -6.17 5.75 -2.65
N VAL A 212 -5.06 5.76 -3.38
CA VAL A 212 -3.86 6.55 -3.04
C VAL A 212 -3.55 7.61 -4.08
N THR A 213 -4.27 7.60 -5.24
CA THR A 213 -4.04 8.50 -6.37
C THR A 213 -5.06 9.64 -6.39
N PRO A 214 -4.63 10.91 -6.49
CA PRO A 214 -5.56 12.01 -6.72
C PRO A 214 -6.36 11.81 -8.02
N PRO A 215 -7.60 12.30 -8.09
CA PRO A 215 -8.28 13.23 -7.18
C PRO A 215 -9.03 12.56 -6.02
N VAL A 216 -9.30 11.26 -6.05
CA VAL A 216 -10.17 10.60 -5.08
C VAL A 216 -9.42 10.21 -3.79
N SER A 217 -8.32 9.47 -3.90
CA SER A 217 -7.32 9.22 -2.84
C SER A 217 -7.90 8.99 -1.43
N LEU A 218 -8.93 8.13 -1.30
CA LEU A 218 -9.71 7.95 -0.06
C LEU A 218 -8.85 7.61 1.16
N ALA A 219 -7.88 6.71 0.99
CA ALA A 219 -6.98 6.31 2.07
C ALA A 219 -6.10 7.49 2.54
N SER A 220 -5.63 8.30 1.59
CA SER A 220 -4.82 9.49 1.89
C SER A 220 -5.63 10.57 2.60
N PHE A 221 -6.90 10.75 2.22
CA PHE A 221 -7.80 11.70 2.87
C PHE A 221 -8.14 11.27 4.30
N ALA A 222 -8.37 9.97 4.51
CA ALA A 222 -8.57 9.41 5.84
C ALA A 222 -7.33 9.64 6.72
N GLY A 223 -6.13 9.34 6.19
CA GLY A 223 -4.87 9.60 6.87
C GLY A 223 -4.64 11.08 7.19
N ALA A 224 -4.98 11.97 6.25
CA ALA A 224 -4.92 13.41 6.46
C ALA A 224 -5.86 13.87 7.59
N GLY A 225 -7.07 13.30 7.66
CA GLY A 225 -8.04 13.57 8.72
C GLY A 225 -7.49 13.19 10.11
N VAL A 226 -6.87 12.01 10.22
CA VAL A 226 -6.23 11.56 11.47
C VAL A 226 -5.05 12.46 11.86
N ALA A 227 -4.23 12.87 10.88
CA ALA A 227 -3.05 13.69 11.11
C ALA A 227 -3.36 15.19 11.28
N GLY A 228 -4.59 15.65 11.00
CA GLY A 228 -4.95 17.05 10.93
C GLY A 228 -4.21 17.80 9.81
N ALA A 229 -3.87 17.10 8.71
CA ALA A 229 -3.12 17.61 7.59
C ALA A 229 -4.03 18.01 6.42
N ASN A 230 -3.48 18.75 5.43
CA ASN A 230 -4.23 19.10 4.24
C ASN A 230 -4.48 17.86 3.35
N PRO A 231 -5.75 17.48 3.05
CA PRO A 231 -6.07 16.25 2.33
C PRO A 231 -5.42 16.15 0.96
N MET A 232 -5.50 17.21 0.16
CA MET A 232 -4.99 17.19 -1.21
C MET A 232 -3.45 17.08 -1.27
N ARG A 233 -2.75 17.78 -0.37
CA ARG A 233 -1.28 17.68 -0.26
C ARG A 233 -0.87 16.28 0.20
N THR A 234 -1.60 15.69 1.13
CA THR A 234 -1.39 14.31 1.57
C THR A 234 -1.60 13.33 0.42
N ALA A 235 -2.64 13.53 -0.39
CA ALA A 235 -2.90 12.69 -1.57
C ALA A 235 -1.77 12.77 -2.60
N PHE A 236 -1.27 13.96 -2.94
CA PHE A 236 -0.11 14.09 -3.82
C PHE A 236 1.16 13.48 -3.24
N THR A 237 1.36 13.57 -1.92
CA THR A 237 2.49 12.91 -1.26
C THR A 237 2.38 11.40 -1.29
N SER A 238 1.19 10.85 -1.02
CA SER A 238 0.88 9.41 -1.15
C SER A 238 1.13 8.92 -2.57
N TRP A 239 0.64 9.64 -3.56
CA TRP A 239 0.87 9.33 -4.98
C TRP A 239 2.36 9.31 -5.32
N LYS A 240 3.14 10.27 -4.83
CA LYS A 240 4.59 10.28 -4.97
C LYS A 240 5.26 9.03 -4.37
N LEU A 241 4.83 8.61 -3.19
CA LEU A 241 5.37 7.43 -2.52
C LEU A 241 4.92 6.13 -3.21
N ALA A 242 3.74 6.11 -3.80
CA ALA A 242 3.12 4.97 -4.43
C ALA A 242 3.58 4.66 -5.87
N LYS A 243 4.60 5.37 -6.40
CA LYS A 243 5.05 5.24 -7.81
C LYS A 243 5.39 3.80 -8.21
N GLY A 244 5.86 2.97 -7.29
CA GLY A 244 6.12 1.56 -7.53
C GLY A 244 4.87 0.74 -7.89
N LEU A 245 3.68 1.18 -7.46
CA LEU A 245 2.42 0.49 -7.73
C LEU A 245 2.14 0.37 -9.24
N TYR A 246 2.54 1.35 -10.04
CA TYR A 246 2.30 1.35 -11.49
C TYR A 246 3.24 0.43 -12.28
N ILE A 247 4.39 0.09 -11.70
CA ILE A 247 5.44 -0.70 -12.36
C ILE A 247 5.30 -2.18 -12.05
N ILE A 248 4.93 -2.53 -10.80
CA ILE A 248 4.82 -3.92 -10.35
C ILE A 248 3.90 -4.76 -11.24
N PRO A 249 2.71 -4.30 -11.69
CA PRO A 249 1.85 -5.07 -12.61
C PRO A 249 2.53 -5.39 -13.94
N ILE A 250 3.35 -4.50 -14.47
CA ILE A 250 4.13 -4.76 -15.68
C ILE A 250 5.14 -5.88 -15.42
N ILE A 251 5.85 -5.82 -14.29
CA ILE A 251 6.82 -6.86 -13.93
C ILE A 251 6.14 -8.22 -13.77
N MET A 252 4.97 -8.27 -13.14
CA MET A 252 4.19 -9.51 -12.98
C MET A 252 3.86 -10.17 -14.32
N ALA A 253 3.62 -9.38 -15.38
CA ALA A 253 3.29 -9.91 -16.69
C ALA A 253 4.48 -10.50 -17.47
N TYR A 254 5.70 -10.09 -17.14
CA TYR A 254 6.90 -10.50 -17.87
C TYR A 254 7.84 -11.40 -17.07
N ARG A 255 7.68 -11.45 -15.74
CA ARG A 255 8.57 -12.18 -14.84
C ARG A 255 7.77 -13.02 -13.83
N PRO A 256 8.28 -14.15 -13.37
CA PRO A 256 7.60 -15.03 -12.42
C PRO A 256 7.64 -14.45 -10.98
N LEU A 257 7.22 -13.20 -10.79
CA LEU A 257 7.25 -12.50 -9.50
C LEU A 257 6.39 -13.22 -8.44
N LEU A 258 5.29 -13.85 -8.87
CA LEU A 258 4.36 -14.54 -7.99
C LEU A 258 4.56 -16.06 -7.96
N GLY A 259 5.61 -16.58 -8.61
CA GLY A 259 5.79 -18.02 -8.79
C GLY A 259 4.68 -18.67 -9.61
N MET A 260 4.04 -17.89 -10.46
CA MET A 260 2.90 -18.31 -11.25
C MET A 260 3.27 -18.31 -12.72
N GLY A 261 3.06 -19.43 -13.37
CA GLY A 261 3.39 -19.69 -14.76
C GLY A 261 3.71 -21.18 -14.90
N ASP A 262 3.75 -21.66 -16.12
CA ASP A 262 4.01 -23.08 -16.41
C ASP A 262 5.38 -23.49 -15.83
N GLY A 263 5.34 -24.32 -14.79
CA GLY A 263 6.54 -24.88 -14.15
C GLY A 263 7.17 -24.06 -13.02
N TYR A 264 6.62 -22.92 -12.61
CA TYR A 264 7.15 -22.15 -11.48
C TYR A 264 6.39 -22.44 -10.20
N THR A 265 7.12 -22.72 -9.12
CA THR A 265 6.61 -22.75 -7.75
C THR A 265 7.22 -21.59 -6.95
N LEU A 266 6.60 -21.18 -5.86
CA LEU A 266 7.12 -20.11 -5.00
C LEU A 266 8.55 -20.39 -4.48
N MET A 267 8.93 -21.67 -4.39
CA MET A 267 10.27 -22.11 -3.97
C MET A 267 11.30 -22.12 -5.12
N HIS A 268 10.89 -21.80 -6.35
CA HIS A 268 11.82 -21.79 -7.48
C HIS A 268 12.79 -20.62 -7.36
N TRP A 269 14.10 -20.88 -7.57
CA TRP A 269 15.16 -19.87 -7.44
C TRP A 269 14.92 -18.61 -8.28
N GLN A 270 14.29 -18.76 -9.46
CA GLN A 270 13.96 -17.64 -10.35
C GLN A 270 12.94 -16.67 -9.74
N VAL A 271 12.03 -17.17 -8.92
CA VAL A 271 11.08 -16.33 -8.18
C VAL A 271 11.83 -15.48 -7.16
N GLY A 272 12.71 -16.11 -6.37
CA GLY A 272 13.55 -15.41 -5.41
C GLY A 272 14.44 -14.35 -6.07
N TRP A 273 15.04 -14.70 -7.22
CA TRP A 273 15.82 -13.77 -8.02
C TRP A 273 14.98 -12.58 -8.52
N THR A 274 13.80 -12.85 -9.07
CA THR A 274 12.88 -11.82 -9.54
C THR A 274 12.41 -10.89 -8.42
N VAL A 275 12.11 -11.42 -7.24
CA VAL A 275 11.75 -10.62 -6.07
C VAL A 275 12.91 -9.70 -5.67
N LEU A 276 14.12 -10.24 -5.58
CA LEU A 276 15.32 -9.47 -5.22
C LEU A 276 15.58 -8.34 -6.22
N THR A 277 15.62 -8.65 -7.52
CA THR A 277 15.87 -7.66 -8.57
C THR A 277 14.75 -6.63 -8.65
N THR A 278 13.49 -7.02 -8.45
CA THR A 278 12.37 -6.09 -8.38
C THR A 278 12.50 -5.12 -7.19
N LEU A 279 12.88 -5.61 -6.01
CA LEU A 279 13.12 -4.75 -4.85
C LEU A 279 14.26 -3.77 -5.08
N LEU A 280 15.38 -4.23 -5.63
CA LEU A 280 16.50 -3.37 -5.99
C LEU A 280 16.09 -2.34 -7.06
N GLY A 281 15.32 -2.76 -8.05
CA GLY A 281 14.77 -1.89 -9.08
C GLY A 281 13.86 -0.81 -8.52
N LEU A 282 12.98 -1.14 -7.58
CA LEU A 282 12.11 -0.17 -6.91
C LEU A 282 12.91 0.82 -6.07
N ILE A 283 13.96 0.36 -5.37
CA ILE A 283 14.87 1.25 -4.61
C ILE A 283 15.60 2.19 -5.58
N ALA A 284 16.13 1.68 -6.68
CA ALA A 284 16.80 2.49 -7.70
C ALA A 284 15.84 3.50 -8.34
N PHE A 285 14.63 3.07 -8.70
CA PHE A 285 13.60 3.92 -9.27
C PHE A 285 13.17 5.04 -8.33
N ALA A 286 12.86 4.70 -7.07
CA ALA A 286 12.51 5.68 -6.06
C ALA A 286 13.64 6.68 -5.82
N SER A 287 14.89 6.19 -5.70
CA SER A 287 16.07 7.03 -5.51
C SER A 287 16.34 7.96 -6.70
N GLY A 288 16.10 7.49 -7.91
CA GLY A 288 16.20 8.29 -9.13
C GLY A 288 15.15 9.41 -9.17
N LEU A 289 13.89 9.09 -8.86
CA LEU A 289 12.80 10.06 -8.87
C LEU A 289 12.88 11.09 -7.75
N GLU A 290 13.22 10.66 -6.54
CA GLU A 290 13.37 11.58 -5.39
C GLU A 290 14.76 12.25 -5.35
N ARG A 291 15.67 11.83 -6.23
CA ARG A 291 17.04 12.31 -6.33
C ARG A 291 17.79 12.23 -5.00
N TYR A 292 17.53 11.15 -4.26
CA TYR A 292 18.10 10.92 -2.93
C TYR A 292 18.18 9.43 -2.62
N LEU A 293 19.32 8.96 -2.11
CA LEU A 293 19.46 7.66 -1.46
C LEU A 293 20.30 7.84 -0.18
N ILE A 294 21.61 8.01 -0.31
CA ILE A 294 22.53 8.29 0.80
C ILE A 294 22.71 9.80 0.97
N ARG A 295 22.64 10.52 -0.14
CA ARG A 295 22.73 11.99 -0.26
C ARG A 295 21.96 12.47 -1.48
N LYS A 296 21.82 13.81 -1.64
CA LYS A 296 21.22 14.37 -2.86
C LYS A 296 21.99 13.90 -4.10
N ALA A 297 21.28 13.26 -5.03
CA ALA A 297 21.83 12.77 -6.28
C ALA A 297 22.09 13.91 -7.26
N THR A 298 23.21 13.83 -7.97
CA THR A 298 23.48 14.68 -9.15
C THR A 298 22.64 14.19 -10.33
N TRP A 299 22.61 14.98 -11.42
CA TRP A 299 21.94 14.58 -12.66
C TRP A 299 22.48 13.25 -13.20
N LEU A 300 23.79 13.05 -13.17
CA LEU A 300 24.43 11.80 -13.60
C LEU A 300 24.01 10.62 -12.70
N GLU A 301 24.05 10.80 -11.39
CA GLU A 301 23.62 9.78 -10.42
C GLU A 301 22.13 9.45 -10.59
N THR A 302 21.29 10.46 -10.86
CA THR A 302 19.87 10.27 -11.15
C THR A 302 19.67 9.43 -12.41
N LEU A 303 20.39 9.74 -13.48
CA LEU A 303 20.35 8.97 -14.72
C LEU A 303 20.78 7.52 -14.50
N LEU A 304 21.88 7.30 -13.77
CA LEU A 304 22.37 5.97 -13.45
C LEU A 304 21.39 5.18 -12.58
N PHE A 305 20.69 5.81 -11.64
CA PHE A 305 19.62 5.17 -10.87
C PHE A 305 18.46 4.74 -11.78
N LEU A 306 18.04 5.59 -12.71
CA LEU A 306 16.96 5.26 -13.63
C LEU A 306 17.37 4.16 -14.62
N LEU A 307 18.61 4.17 -15.12
CA LEU A 307 19.14 3.09 -15.94
C LEU A 307 19.24 1.77 -15.17
N ALA A 308 19.67 1.82 -13.91
CA ALA A 308 19.66 0.65 -13.04
C ALA A 308 18.26 0.09 -12.85
N ALA A 309 17.26 0.95 -12.62
CA ALA A 309 15.87 0.55 -12.47
C ALA A 309 15.33 -0.12 -13.73
N VAL A 310 15.58 0.47 -14.91
CA VAL A 310 15.22 -0.12 -16.21
C VAL A 310 15.89 -1.47 -16.39
N GLY A 311 17.17 -1.61 -16.05
CA GLY A 311 17.89 -2.88 -16.10
C GLY A 311 17.22 -3.94 -15.23
N PHE A 312 16.90 -3.62 -13.97
CA PHE A 312 16.23 -4.55 -13.04
C PHE A 312 14.79 -4.91 -13.45
N PHE A 313 14.09 -4.04 -14.12
CA PHE A 313 12.71 -4.31 -14.57
C PHE A 313 12.65 -5.06 -15.90
N TRP A 314 13.73 -5.04 -16.69
CA TRP A 314 13.77 -5.73 -17.97
C TRP A 314 13.85 -7.26 -17.78
N PRO A 315 13.07 -8.07 -18.52
CA PRO A 315 12.94 -9.51 -18.27
C PRO A 315 14.08 -10.36 -18.82
N THR A 316 15.34 -9.95 -18.60
CA THR A 316 16.52 -10.73 -19.02
C THR A 316 17.62 -10.66 -17.95
N TYR A 317 18.35 -11.76 -17.77
CA TYR A 317 19.47 -11.81 -16.82
C TYR A 317 20.61 -10.81 -17.14
N TRP A 318 20.86 -10.54 -18.42
CA TRP A 318 21.87 -9.56 -18.84
C TRP A 318 21.48 -8.15 -18.42
N ALA A 319 20.20 -7.82 -18.48
CA ALA A 319 19.70 -6.54 -18.00
C ALA A 319 19.78 -6.44 -16.47
N ASP A 320 19.53 -7.53 -15.74
CA ASP A 320 19.76 -7.58 -14.30
C ASP A 320 21.21 -7.28 -13.95
N LEU A 321 22.16 -7.90 -14.67
CA LEU A 321 23.58 -7.67 -14.47
C LEU A 321 23.95 -6.20 -14.74
N ALA A 322 23.46 -5.62 -15.83
CA ALA A 322 23.64 -4.20 -16.11
C ALA A 322 23.05 -3.31 -15.01
N GLY A 323 21.85 -3.66 -14.52
CA GLY A 323 21.20 -2.99 -13.39
C GLY A 323 22.05 -3.02 -12.13
N ILE A 324 22.63 -4.18 -11.79
CA ILE A 324 23.56 -4.33 -10.65
C ILE A 324 24.79 -3.44 -10.82
N VAL A 325 25.38 -3.43 -12.00
CA VAL A 325 26.57 -2.61 -12.28
C VAL A 325 26.25 -1.13 -12.11
N PHE A 326 25.20 -0.61 -12.76
CA PHE A 326 24.80 0.80 -12.63
C PHE A 326 24.48 1.17 -11.19
N PHE A 327 23.75 0.30 -10.47
CA PHE A 327 23.38 0.53 -9.09
C PHE A 327 24.61 0.55 -8.17
N ALA A 328 25.54 -0.39 -8.35
CA ALA A 328 26.79 -0.44 -7.59
C ALA A 328 27.66 0.80 -7.85
N VAL A 329 27.81 1.21 -9.13
CA VAL A 329 28.57 2.42 -9.50
C VAL A 329 27.98 3.65 -8.81
N VAL A 330 26.66 3.82 -8.83
CA VAL A 330 26.02 4.98 -8.21
C VAL A 330 26.18 4.98 -6.69
N ILE A 331 26.06 3.81 -6.04
CA ILE A 331 26.31 3.71 -4.59
C ILE A 331 27.75 4.07 -4.25
N LEU A 332 28.71 3.54 -5.00
CA LEU A 332 30.14 3.84 -4.80
C LEU A 332 30.42 5.34 -4.99
N LEU A 333 29.84 5.97 -6.00
CA LEU A 333 29.97 7.42 -6.23
C LEU A 333 29.38 8.21 -5.05
N GLN A 334 28.21 7.84 -4.55
CA GLN A 334 27.58 8.52 -3.40
C GLN A 334 28.37 8.34 -2.11
N VAL A 335 28.88 7.13 -1.86
CA VAL A 335 29.73 6.86 -0.69
C VAL A 335 31.05 7.62 -0.78
N TYR A 336 31.70 7.61 -1.95
CA TYR A 336 32.95 8.37 -2.17
C TYR A 336 32.75 9.88 -1.94
N ARG A 337 31.70 10.45 -2.52
CA ARG A 337 31.35 11.86 -2.35
C ARG A 337 30.96 12.18 -0.90
N LYS A 338 30.32 11.27 -0.16
CA LYS A 338 30.00 11.42 1.26
C LYS A 338 31.27 11.48 2.12
N LYS A 339 32.30 10.66 1.79
CA LYS A 339 33.58 10.69 2.49
C LYS A 339 34.36 11.97 2.22
N ARG A 340 34.27 12.51 1.00
CA ARG A 340 34.98 13.76 0.61
C ARG A 340 34.30 15.04 1.14
N ASP A 341 32.97 15.01 1.36
CA ASP A 341 32.20 16.13 1.88
C ASP A 341 31.22 15.63 2.95
N PRO A 342 31.69 15.43 4.21
CA PRO A 342 30.88 14.86 5.29
C PRO A 342 29.71 15.73 5.71
N THR A 343 29.79 17.04 5.49
CA THR A 343 28.82 18.01 6.02
C THR A 343 27.64 18.28 5.09
N GLY A 344 27.73 17.90 3.82
CA GLY A 344 26.64 18.10 2.85
C GLY A 344 26.19 19.56 2.65
N GLN A 345 26.92 20.51 3.24
CA GLN A 345 26.57 21.93 3.31
C GLN A 345 27.03 22.76 2.10
N GLY A 346 27.76 22.16 1.16
CA GLY A 346 28.31 22.85 -0.01
C GLY A 346 27.30 23.54 -0.93
N LEU A 347 26.00 23.25 -0.80
CA LEU A 347 24.94 23.86 -1.64
C LEU A 347 23.93 24.72 -0.84
N VAL A 348 23.91 24.63 0.48
CA VAL A 348 22.98 25.44 1.30
C VAL A 348 23.58 26.83 1.58
N SER A 349 24.92 26.96 1.58
CA SER A 349 25.60 28.24 1.80
C SER A 349 25.51 29.19 0.58
N GLN A 350 25.43 28.67 -0.64
CA GLN A 350 25.31 29.52 -1.83
C GLN A 350 23.91 30.10 -2.06
N GLN A 351 22.84 29.43 -1.59
CA GLN A 351 21.49 29.99 -1.67
C GLN A 351 21.19 31.07 -0.61
N LYS A 352 21.94 31.11 0.49
CA LYS A 352 21.83 32.21 1.49
C LYS A 352 22.57 33.48 1.12
N VAL A 353 23.53 33.41 0.20
CA VAL A 353 24.30 34.59 -0.25
C VAL A 353 23.62 35.28 -1.44
N SER A 354 22.72 34.58 -2.17
CA SER A 354 21.96 35.17 -3.30
C SER A 354 20.62 35.83 -2.90
N GLN A 355 20.30 35.85 -1.60
CA GLN A 355 19.08 36.49 -1.08
C GLN A 355 19.38 37.59 -0.02
N LYS A 356 20.57 38.20 -0.08
CA LYS A 356 20.87 39.48 0.57
C LYS A 356 20.96 40.60 -0.42
#